data_03eb26ea404884dca57965ee2e0483ee
#
_entry.id   03eb26ea404884dca57965ee2e0483ee
#
_cell.length_a   1.000
_cell.length_b   1.000
_cell.length_c   1.000
_cell.angle_alpha   90.00
_cell.angle_beta   90.00
_cell.angle_gamma   90.00
#
_symmetry.space_group_name_H-M   'P 1'
#
loop_
_entity.id
_entity.type
_entity.pdbx_description
1 polymer ?
#
loop_
_entity_poly.entity_id
_entity_poly.type
_entity_poly.pdbx_seq_one_letter_code
_entity_poly.pdbx_strand_id
1 'polypeptide(L)' 'LAKEMEEKTAAFDRELEQKTAARISCIQKQMEQEMQEELDKQAADARGMIARLEETYEKQHKLYAESLFRSMIKE' A
#
# COMPACT_ATOMS: atom_id res chain seq x y z
N LEU A 1 -14.76 -52.34 -13.87
CA LEU A 1 -14.04 -52.02 -12.64
C LEU A 1 -12.93 -51.01 -12.86
N ALA A 2 -12.09 -51.17 -13.88
CA ALA A 2 -11.05 -50.20 -14.20
C ALA A 2 -11.60 -48.84 -14.65
N LYS A 3 -12.66 -48.85 -15.46
CA LYS A 3 -13.32 -47.62 -15.91
C LYS A 3 -13.98 -46.85 -14.78
N GLU A 4 -14.59 -47.54 -13.83
CA GLU A 4 -15.24 -46.91 -12.69
C GLU A 4 -14.19 -46.24 -11.78
N MET A 5 -13.06 -46.88 -11.57
CA MET A 5 -11.95 -46.28 -10.80
C MET A 5 -11.34 -45.09 -11.49
N GLU A 6 -11.16 -45.14 -12.81
CA GLU A 6 -10.65 -44.02 -13.60
C GLU A 6 -11.60 -42.84 -13.56
N GLU A 7 -12.90 -43.06 -13.69
CA GLU A 7 -13.93 -42.02 -13.60
C GLU A 7 -13.97 -41.38 -12.22
N LYS A 8 -13.88 -42.19 -11.15
CA LYS A 8 -13.83 -41.64 -9.78
C LYS A 8 -12.57 -40.87 -9.52
N THR A 9 -11.42 -41.30 -10.02
CA THR A 9 -10.15 -40.63 -9.89
C THR A 9 -10.19 -39.30 -10.65
N ALA A 10 -10.72 -39.29 -11.89
CA ALA A 10 -10.85 -38.08 -12.69
C ALA A 10 -11.78 -37.03 -12.02
N ALA A 11 -12.90 -37.51 -11.44
CA ALA A 11 -13.82 -36.64 -10.71
C ALA A 11 -13.17 -36.02 -9.47
N PHE A 12 -12.42 -36.83 -8.73
CA PHE A 12 -11.69 -36.42 -7.55
C PHE A 12 -10.61 -35.36 -7.91
N ASP A 13 -9.87 -35.63 -8.98
CA ASP A 13 -8.83 -34.73 -9.46
C ASP A 13 -9.42 -33.36 -9.88
N ARG A 14 -10.59 -33.38 -10.56
CA ARG A 14 -11.30 -32.14 -10.94
C ARG A 14 -11.73 -31.34 -9.71
N GLU A 15 -12.28 -32.00 -8.70
CA GLU A 15 -12.66 -31.34 -7.44
C GLU A 15 -11.45 -30.71 -6.77
N LEU A 16 -10.34 -31.45 -6.74
CA LEU A 16 -9.10 -30.98 -6.13
C LEU A 16 -8.56 -29.75 -6.86
N GLU A 17 -8.55 -29.79 -8.20
CA GLU A 17 -8.12 -28.68 -9.03
C GLU A 17 -9.00 -27.43 -8.81
N GLN A 18 -10.32 -27.63 -8.75
CA GLN A 18 -11.26 -26.52 -8.50
C GLN A 18 -11.06 -25.91 -7.12
N LYS A 19 -10.87 -26.73 -6.09
CA LYS A 19 -10.60 -26.26 -4.72
C LYS A 19 -9.28 -25.51 -4.65
N THR A 20 -8.27 -26.04 -5.32
CA THR A 20 -6.94 -25.39 -5.36
C THR A 20 -7.00 -24.05 -6.09
N ALA A 21 -7.69 -24.00 -7.24
CA ALA A 21 -7.87 -22.76 -7.99
C ALA A 21 -8.63 -21.72 -7.17
N ALA A 22 -9.67 -22.12 -6.44
CA ALA A 22 -10.43 -21.23 -5.57
C ALA A 22 -9.57 -20.68 -4.43
N ARG A 23 -8.73 -21.51 -3.82
CA ARG A 23 -7.81 -21.09 -2.76
C ARG A 23 -6.77 -20.12 -3.29
N ILE A 24 -6.19 -20.40 -4.45
CA ILE A 24 -5.22 -19.49 -5.09
C ILE A 24 -5.86 -18.14 -5.39
N SER A 25 -7.08 -18.13 -5.93
CA SER A 25 -7.82 -16.90 -6.20
C SER A 25 -8.07 -16.09 -4.92
N CYS A 26 -8.45 -16.76 -3.82
CA CYS A 26 -8.62 -16.11 -2.52
C CYS A 26 -7.31 -15.50 -2.00
N ILE A 27 -6.22 -16.24 -2.08
CA ILE A 27 -4.91 -15.78 -1.64
C ILE A 27 -4.46 -14.57 -2.47
N GLN A 28 -4.66 -14.61 -3.79
CA GLN A 28 -4.32 -13.50 -4.68
C GLN A 28 -5.10 -12.24 -4.32
N LYS A 29 -6.40 -12.36 -4.10
CA LYS A 29 -7.25 -11.23 -3.69
C LYS A 29 -6.80 -10.65 -2.35
N GLN A 30 -6.49 -11.51 -1.40
CA GLN A 30 -6.00 -11.08 -0.09
C GLN A 30 -4.67 -10.35 -0.20
N MET A 31 -3.74 -10.88 -1.00
CA MET A 31 -2.46 -10.23 -1.25
C MET A 31 -2.61 -8.88 -1.95
N GLU A 32 -3.52 -8.78 -2.91
CA GLU A 32 -3.82 -7.51 -3.60
C GLU A 32 -4.39 -6.47 -2.63
N GLN A 33 -5.29 -6.88 -1.74
CA GLN A 33 -5.84 -6.01 -0.70
C GLN A 33 -4.76 -5.52 0.26
N GLU A 34 -3.93 -6.42 0.76
CA GLU A 34 -2.83 -6.07 1.66
C GLU A 34 -1.84 -5.13 1.00
N MET A 35 -1.52 -5.37 -0.28
CA MET A 35 -0.64 -4.50 -1.06
C MET A 35 -1.26 -3.12 -1.22
N GLN A 36 -2.55 -3.03 -1.53
CA GLN A 36 -3.25 -1.76 -1.69
C GLN A 36 -3.30 -0.98 -0.38
N GLU A 37 -3.58 -1.64 0.73
CA GLU A 37 -3.57 -1.02 2.06
C GLU A 37 -2.18 -0.47 2.41
N GLU A 38 -1.13 -1.22 2.11
CA GLU A 38 0.24 -0.79 2.35
C GLU A 38 0.62 0.41 1.48
N LEU A 39 0.23 0.40 0.21
CA LEU A 39 0.45 1.52 -0.70
C LEU A 39 -0.29 2.77 -0.24
N ASP A 40 -1.54 2.63 0.20
CA ASP A 40 -2.34 3.73 0.73
C ASP A 40 -1.71 4.32 1.99
N LYS A 41 -1.20 3.47 2.86
CA LYS A 41 -0.49 3.88 4.07
C LYS A 41 0.79 4.64 3.74
N GLN A 42 1.59 4.12 2.81
CA GLN A 42 2.82 4.80 2.37
C GLN A 42 2.53 6.15 1.74
N ALA A 43 1.48 6.24 0.93
CA ALA A 43 1.05 7.50 0.32
C ALA A 43 0.60 8.52 1.37
N ALA A 44 -0.14 8.08 2.40
CA ALA A 44 -0.55 8.94 3.51
C ALA A 44 0.65 9.43 4.33
N ASP A 45 1.60 8.53 4.63
CA ASP A 45 2.82 8.87 5.35
C ASP A 45 3.66 9.89 4.57
N ALA A 46 3.80 9.70 3.25
CA ALA A 46 4.53 10.61 2.38
C ALA A 46 3.89 11.99 2.36
N ARG A 47 2.57 12.06 2.26
CA ARG A 47 1.83 13.34 2.32
C ARG A 47 2.03 14.04 3.66
N GLY A 48 2.02 13.29 4.75
CA GLY A 48 2.28 13.84 6.09
C GLY A 48 3.69 14.40 6.23
N MET A 49 4.68 13.73 5.64
CA MET A 49 6.07 14.22 5.62
C MET A 49 6.19 15.50 4.80
N ILE A 50 5.56 15.57 3.63
CA ILE A 50 5.57 16.76 2.78
C ILE A 50 4.93 17.93 3.50
N ALA A 51 3.78 17.72 4.15
CA ALA A 51 3.10 18.75 4.92
C ALA A 51 3.97 19.30 6.04
N ARG A 52 4.70 18.44 6.75
CA ARG A 52 5.63 18.86 7.81
C ARG A 52 6.82 19.65 7.27
N LEU A 53 7.36 19.23 6.12
CA LEU A 53 8.44 19.95 5.46
C LEU A 53 7.99 21.34 5.00
N GLU A 54 6.81 21.46 4.43
CA GLU A 54 6.23 22.75 4.02
C GLU A 54 6.03 23.67 5.22
N GLU A 55 5.50 23.15 6.32
CA GLU A 55 5.31 23.89 7.56
C GLU A 55 6.64 24.40 8.12
N THR A 56 7.65 23.55 8.16
CA THR A 56 9.00 23.90 8.62
C THR A 56 9.61 24.98 7.72
N TYR A 57 9.46 24.83 6.40
CA TYR A 57 9.96 25.81 5.44
C TYR A 57 9.30 27.18 5.65
N GLU A 58 8.00 27.21 5.82
CA GLU A 58 7.26 28.45 6.06
C GLU A 58 7.71 29.14 7.35
N LYS A 59 7.89 28.38 8.43
CA LYS A 59 8.39 28.92 9.71
C LYS A 59 9.79 29.49 9.58
N GLN A 60 10.69 28.80 8.92
CA GLN A 60 12.06 29.25 8.71
C GLN A 60 12.11 30.49 7.83
N HIS A 61 11.30 30.51 6.78
CA HIS A 61 11.22 31.66 5.86
C HIS A 61 10.70 32.90 6.60
N LYS A 62 9.68 32.75 7.43
CA LYS A 62 9.13 33.82 8.25
C LYS A 62 10.16 34.36 9.24
N LEU A 63 10.87 33.50 9.94
CA LEU A 63 11.92 33.90 10.87
C LEU A 63 13.06 34.63 10.16
N TYR A 64 13.45 34.16 8.99
CA TYR A 64 14.48 34.80 8.18
C TYR A 64 14.06 36.20 7.73
N ALA A 65 12.83 36.34 7.26
CA ALA A 65 12.28 37.64 6.86
C ALA A 65 12.20 38.63 8.03
N GLU A 66 11.77 38.14 9.21
CA GLU A 66 11.73 38.97 10.42
C GLU A 66 13.13 39.40 10.86
N SER A 67 14.11 38.53 10.77
CA SER A 67 15.49 38.83 11.09
C SER A 67 16.09 39.88 10.16
N LEU A 68 15.83 39.75 8.87
CA LEU A 68 16.25 40.77 7.89
C LEU A 68 15.61 42.11 8.16
N PHE A 69 14.32 42.12 8.44
CA PHE A 69 13.59 43.36 8.73
C PHE A 69 14.15 44.08 9.97
N ARG A 70 14.43 43.34 11.05
CA ARG A 70 15.04 43.89 12.25
C ARG A 70 16.44 44.42 11.99
N SER A 71 17.21 43.74 11.18
CA SER A 71 18.56 44.18 10.80
C SER A 71 18.52 45.48 10.03
N MET A 72 17.54 45.68 9.15
CA MET A 72 17.35 46.90 8.42
C MET A 72 16.94 48.09 9.31
N ILE A 73 16.11 47.83 10.32
CA ILE A 73 15.65 48.88 11.26
C ILE A 73 16.78 49.35 12.16
N LYS A 74 17.70 48.51 12.54
CA LYS A 74 18.83 48.87 13.41
C LYS A 74 19.89 49.75 12.75
N GLU A 75 19.93 49.70 11.45
CA GLU A 75 20.79 50.57 10.66
C GLU A 75 20.12 51.90 10.35
#